data_93f58f8c469e5f6a0e9df22c5b504f3b
#
_entry.id   93f58f8c469e5f6a0e9df22c5b504f3b
#
_cell.length_a   1.000
_cell.length_b   1.000
_cell.length_c   1.000
_cell.angle_alpha   90.00
_cell.angle_beta   90.00
_cell.angle_gamma   90.00
#
_symmetry.space_group_name_H-M   'P 1'
#
loop_
_entity.id
_entity.type
_entity.pdbx_description
1 polymer ?
#
loop_
_entity_poly.entity_id
_entity_poly.type
_entity_poly.pdbx_seq_one_letter_code
_entity_poly.pdbx_strand_id
1 'polypeptide(L)'
;MRYLDVNHLMIAPKAQRRGIGKLLLGAVTTLGDREQMPTILCSSREARGLYLQMGFKSVQTWTIDNEYWAREIERHGRCNDGQSLALTFKGCSEEEVFMVRDPLKRP
;
A
#
# COMPACT_ATOMS: atom_id res chain seq x y z
N MET A 1 12.33 -5.07 -18.19
CA MET A 1 11.80 -6.02 -17.21
C MET A 1 10.28 -5.86 -17.11
N ARG A 2 9.56 -6.95 -17.21
CA ARG A 2 8.09 -6.92 -17.07
C ARG A 2 7.69 -7.22 -15.63
N TYR A 3 6.70 -6.52 -15.14
CA TYR A 3 6.17 -6.72 -13.78
C TYR A 3 4.71 -6.31 -13.71
N LEU A 4 4.00 -6.82 -12.70
CA LEU A 4 2.66 -6.39 -12.35
C LEU A 4 2.75 -5.39 -11.21
N ASP A 5 1.98 -4.33 -11.28
CA ASP A 5 1.94 -3.29 -10.25
C ASP A 5 0.52 -3.20 -9.69
N VAL A 6 0.38 -3.52 -8.40
CA VAL A 6 -0.89 -3.36 -7.70
C VAL A 6 -0.94 -1.95 -7.14
N ASN A 7 -1.53 -1.03 -7.88
CA ASN A 7 -1.64 0.37 -7.46
C ASN A 7 -2.67 0.56 -6.36
N HIS A 8 -3.82 -0.08 -6.50
CA HIS A 8 -4.91 0.07 -5.55
C HIS A 8 -5.61 -1.27 -5.35
N LEU A 9 -5.85 -1.60 -4.08
CA LEU A 9 -6.71 -2.71 -3.71
C LEU A 9 -7.70 -2.15 -2.70
N MET A 10 -8.95 -1.97 -3.12
CA MET A 10 -9.98 -1.34 -2.31
C MET A 10 -11.18 -2.25 -2.19
N ILE A 11 -11.64 -2.44 -0.97
CA ILE A 11 -12.82 -3.23 -0.65
C ILE A 11 -13.83 -2.32 0.04
N ALA A 12 -15.05 -2.26 -0.49
CA ALA A 12 -16.11 -1.47 0.13
C ALA A 12 -16.32 -1.93 1.58
N PRO A 13 -16.60 -1.00 2.53
CA PRO A 13 -16.76 -1.37 3.93
C PRO A 13 -17.76 -2.50 4.18
N LYS A 14 -18.84 -2.56 3.42
CA LYS A 14 -19.86 -3.62 3.53
C LYS A 14 -19.32 -5.01 3.17
N ALA A 15 -18.28 -5.07 2.35
CA ALA A 15 -17.70 -6.32 1.84
C ALA A 15 -16.40 -6.70 2.52
N GLN A 16 -15.89 -5.88 3.44
CA GLN A 16 -14.64 -6.18 4.14
C GLN A 16 -14.78 -7.38 5.05
N ARG A 17 -13.64 -8.04 5.32
CA ARG A 17 -13.54 -9.21 6.19
C ARG A 17 -14.24 -10.46 5.65
N ARG A 18 -14.51 -10.51 4.34
CA ARG A 18 -15.10 -11.68 3.67
C ARG A 18 -14.10 -12.44 2.81
N GLY A 19 -12.81 -12.12 2.93
CA GLY A 19 -11.79 -12.76 2.12
C GLY A 19 -11.72 -12.25 0.67
N ILE A 20 -12.42 -11.17 0.33
CA ILE A 20 -12.46 -10.63 -1.03
C ILE A 20 -11.08 -10.10 -1.44
N GLY A 21 -10.38 -9.41 -0.53
CA GLY A 21 -9.03 -8.94 -0.80
C GLY A 21 -8.08 -10.07 -1.15
N LYS A 22 -8.13 -11.17 -0.42
CA LYS A 22 -7.37 -12.38 -0.72
C LYS A 22 -7.72 -12.96 -2.08
N LEU A 23 -9.01 -12.98 -2.41
CA LEU A 23 -9.49 -13.51 -3.68
C LEU A 23 -8.98 -12.68 -4.85
N LEU A 24 -9.09 -11.36 -4.77
CA LEU A 24 -8.60 -10.44 -5.80
C LEU A 24 -7.08 -10.53 -5.94
N LEU A 25 -6.37 -10.52 -4.82
CA LEU A 25 -4.92 -10.63 -4.82
C LEU A 25 -4.47 -11.99 -5.36
N GLY A 26 -5.22 -13.05 -5.05
CA GLY A 26 -4.97 -14.38 -5.59
C GLY A 26 -5.06 -14.42 -7.11
N ALA A 27 -6.03 -13.70 -7.69
CA ALA A 27 -6.14 -13.60 -9.15
C ALA A 27 -4.92 -12.93 -9.76
N VAL A 28 -4.43 -11.84 -9.14
CA VAL A 28 -3.24 -11.13 -9.62
C VAL A 28 -1.98 -11.99 -9.49
N THR A 29 -1.80 -12.65 -8.37
CA THR A 29 -0.62 -13.51 -8.15
C THR A 29 -0.63 -14.72 -9.08
N THR A 30 -1.81 -15.28 -9.36
CA THR A 30 -1.96 -16.36 -10.33
C THR A 30 -1.55 -15.90 -11.73
N LEU A 31 -1.95 -14.68 -12.12
CA LEU A 31 -1.52 -14.09 -13.39
C LEU A 31 -0.01 -13.91 -13.42
N GLY A 32 0.59 -13.40 -12.35
CA GLY A 32 2.03 -13.24 -12.24
C GLY A 32 2.76 -14.56 -12.40
N ASP A 33 2.27 -15.63 -11.76
CA ASP A 33 2.85 -16.97 -11.89
C ASP A 33 2.75 -17.50 -13.32
N ARG A 34 1.58 -17.35 -13.94
CA ARG A 34 1.36 -17.81 -15.31
C ARG A 34 2.26 -17.10 -16.30
N GLU A 35 2.41 -15.79 -16.17
CA GLU A 35 3.22 -14.98 -17.07
C GLU A 35 4.67 -14.86 -16.61
N GLN A 36 5.05 -15.50 -15.51
CA GLN A 36 6.38 -15.45 -14.91
C GLN A 36 6.87 -14.02 -14.70
N MET A 37 5.99 -13.19 -14.10
CA MET A 37 6.27 -11.80 -13.78
C MET A 37 6.25 -11.59 -12.28
N PRO A 38 7.17 -10.79 -11.73
CA PRO A 38 7.06 -10.35 -10.35
C PRO A 38 5.90 -9.39 -10.19
N THR A 39 5.32 -9.35 -9.01
CA THR A 39 4.27 -8.42 -8.63
C THR A 39 4.82 -7.47 -7.57
N ILE A 40 4.61 -6.18 -7.76
CA ILE A 40 5.08 -5.15 -6.83
C ILE A 40 3.90 -4.37 -6.26
N LEU A 41 4.05 -3.88 -5.05
CA LEU A 41 3.07 -3.01 -4.43
C LEU A 41 3.69 -2.21 -3.28
N CYS A 42 2.98 -1.15 -2.89
CA CYS A 42 3.25 -0.46 -1.64
C CYS A 42 2.12 -0.77 -0.67
N SER A 43 2.46 -1.23 0.51
CA SER A 43 1.51 -1.63 1.54
C SER A 43 1.51 -0.66 2.71
N SER A 44 0.35 -0.44 3.30
CA SER A 44 0.27 0.14 4.63
C SER A 44 0.79 -0.87 5.65
N ARG A 45 1.12 -0.39 6.85
CA ARG A 45 1.55 -1.26 7.94
C ARG A 45 0.48 -2.31 8.27
N GLU A 46 -0.77 -1.90 8.27
CA GLU A 46 -1.90 -2.75 8.65
C GLU A 46 -2.13 -3.87 7.62
N ALA A 47 -1.91 -3.59 6.35
CA ALA A 47 -2.14 -4.56 5.28
C ALA A 47 -0.97 -5.49 5.02
N ARG A 48 0.20 -5.20 5.59
CA ARG A 48 1.42 -5.97 5.33
C ARG A 48 1.27 -7.46 5.61
N GLY A 49 0.55 -7.81 6.68
CA GLY A 49 0.35 -9.20 7.07
C GLY A 49 -0.34 -10.02 5.99
N LEU A 50 -1.35 -9.44 5.32
CA LEU A 50 -2.04 -10.10 4.22
C LEU A 50 -1.07 -10.41 3.08
N TYR A 51 -0.27 -9.43 2.69
CA TYR A 51 0.68 -9.60 1.57
C TYR A 51 1.77 -10.60 1.90
N LEU A 52 2.26 -10.60 3.15
CA LEU A 52 3.22 -11.62 3.59
C LEU A 52 2.65 -13.03 3.46
N GLN A 53 1.38 -13.22 3.80
CA GLN A 53 0.70 -14.52 3.64
C GLN A 53 0.60 -14.94 2.18
N MET A 54 0.55 -13.99 1.27
CA MET A 54 0.43 -14.26 -0.16
C MET A 54 1.79 -14.39 -0.86
N GLY A 55 2.88 -14.42 -0.11
CA GLY A 55 4.22 -14.64 -0.65
C GLY A 55 5.00 -13.40 -1.01
N PHE A 56 4.51 -12.22 -0.65
CA PHE A 56 5.25 -10.97 -0.84
C PHE A 56 6.34 -10.83 0.20
N LYS A 57 7.42 -10.18 -0.19
CA LYS A 57 8.56 -9.88 0.70
C LYS A 57 8.69 -8.38 0.84
N SER A 58 8.99 -7.92 2.05
CA SER A 58 9.29 -6.50 2.30
C SER A 58 10.68 -6.19 1.76
N VAL A 59 10.77 -5.15 0.93
CA VAL A 59 12.02 -4.70 0.34
C VAL A 59 12.52 -3.45 1.04
N GLN A 60 11.63 -2.50 1.28
CA GLN A 60 11.97 -1.24 1.90
C GLN A 60 10.76 -0.67 2.61
N THR A 61 11.01 0.03 3.72
CA THR A 61 9.98 0.70 4.49
C THR A 61 10.27 2.18 4.55
N TRP A 62 9.25 3.00 4.33
CA TRP A 62 9.33 4.44 4.51
C TRP A 62 8.40 4.86 5.63
N THR A 63 8.84 5.89 6.36
CA THR A 63 7.98 6.57 7.31
C THR A 63 7.63 7.93 6.74
N ILE A 64 6.32 8.23 6.70
CA ILE A 64 5.82 9.53 6.25
C ILE A 64 5.37 10.29 7.48
N ASP A 65 6.00 11.43 7.71
CA ASP A 65 5.61 12.34 8.80
C ASP A 65 4.51 13.28 8.29
N ASN A 66 3.26 12.92 8.60
CA ASN A 66 2.12 13.68 8.12
C ASN A 66 2.06 15.09 8.72
N GLU A 67 2.53 15.26 9.95
CA GLU A 67 2.60 16.58 10.57
C GLU A 67 3.57 17.51 9.84
N TYR A 68 4.74 16.98 9.47
CA TYR A 68 5.73 17.75 8.71
C TYR A 68 5.13 18.23 7.38
N TRP A 69 4.50 17.34 6.64
CA TRP A 69 3.93 17.69 5.33
C TRP A 69 2.73 18.62 5.46
N ALA A 70 1.92 18.46 6.52
CA ALA A 70 0.82 19.38 6.79
C ALA A 70 1.33 20.79 7.04
N ARG A 71 2.43 20.94 7.80
CA ARG A 71 3.06 22.25 8.03
C ARG A 71 3.61 22.84 6.74
N GLU A 72 4.20 22.03 5.87
CA GLU A 72 4.70 22.49 4.60
C GLU A 72 3.59 23.02 3.70
N ILE A 73 2.44 22.32 3.67
CA ILE A 73 1.27 22.77 2.91
C ILE A 73 0.76 24.11 3.44
N GLU A 74 0.65 24.26 4.76
CA GLU A 74 0.22 25.52 5.38
C GLU A 74 1.19 26.66 5.08
N ARG A 75 2.49 26.38 5.13
CA ARG A 75 3.52 27.38 4.85
C ARG A 75 3.41 27.93 3.43
N HIS A 76 2.95 27.12 2.48
CA HIS A 76 2.74 27.55 1.11
C HIS A 76 1.38 28.21 0.86
N GLY A 77 0.58 28.42 1.92
CA GLY A 77 -0.67 29.16 1.84
C GLY A 77 -1.79 28.47 1.05
N ARG A 78 -1.77 27.18 0.99
CA ARG A 78 -2.73 26.43 0.16
C ARG A 78 -3.97 25.93 0.91
N CYS A 79 -4.05 26.19 2.19
CA CYS A 79 -5.21 25.82 3.01
C CYS A 79 -5.81 27.06 3.64
N ASN A 80 -7.04 27.39 3.25
CA ASN A 80 -7.74 28.60 3.69
C ASN A 80 -9.09 28.32 4.36
N ASP A 81 -9.27 27.14 4.93
CA ASP A 81 -10.54 26.76 5.58
C ASP A 81 -10.60 27.16 7.05
N GLY A 82 -9.61 27.90 7.55
CA GLY A 82 -9.57 28.35 8.93
C GLY A 82 -9.14 27.29 9.93
N GLN A 83 -8.85 26.08 9.50
CA GLN A 83 -8.37 25.00 10.36
C GLN A 83 -6.88 24.75 10.12
N SER A 84 -6.15 24.47 11.19
CA SER A 84 -4.74 24.14 11.07
C SER A 84 -4.57 22.66 10.70
N LEU A 85 -3.98 22.39 9.53
CA LEU A 85 -3.62 21.05 9.13
C LEU A 85 -2.57 20.45 10.06
N ALA A 86 -1.62 21.28 10.50
CA ALA A 86 -0.56 20.80 11.39
C ALA A 86 -1.14 20.31 12.73
N LEU A 87 -2.19 20.98 13.24
CA LEU A 87 -2.87 20.52 14.45
C LEU A 87 -3.65 19.23 14.21
N THR A 88 -4.31 19.12 13.05
CA THR A 88 -5.06 17.91 12.68
C THR A 88 -4.16 16.69 12.60
N PHE A 89 -2.96 16.84 12.04
CA PHE A 89 -2.01 15.73 11.85
C PHE A 89 -0.91 15.69 12.90
N LYS A 90 -1.10 16.40 14.02
CA LYS A 90 -0.10 16.44 15.09
C LYS A 90 0.23 15.03 15.59
N GLY A 91 1.50 14.66 15.55
CA GLY A 91 1.96 13.35 15.98
C GLY A 91 1.58 12.20 15.04
N CYS A 92 0.98 12.49 13.89
CA CYS A 92 0.58 11.46 12.94
C CYS A 92 1.74 11.10 12.02
N SER A 93 1.96 9.80 11.87
CA SER A 93 2.90 9.27 10.90
C SER A 93 2.35 8.00 10.28
N GLU A 94 2.81 7.69 9.09
CA GLU A 94 2.41 6.47 8.37
C GLU A 94 3.66 5.72 7.94
N GLU A 95 3.57 4.40 7.94
CA GLU A 95 4.57 3.55 7.33
C GLU A 95 4.04 3.02 6.00
N GLU A 96 4.89 3.09 4.98
CA GLU A 96 4.63 2.40 3.72
C GLU A 96 5.73 1.39 3.47
N VAL A 97 5.33 0.20 3.08
CA VAL A 97 6.25 -0.90 2.84
C VAL A 97 6.21 -1.27 1.36
N PHE A 98 7.34 -1.13 0.69
CA PHE A 98 7.49 -1.60 -0.68
C PHE A 98 7.69 -3.11 -0.65
N MET A 99 6.84 -3.83 -1.35
CA MET A 99 6.84 -5.29 -1.32
C MET A 99 6.89 -5.87 -2.72
N VAL A 100 7.54 -7.00 -2.84
CA VAL A 100 7.71 -7.72 -4.11
C VAL A 100 7.37 -9.18 -3.89
N ARG A 101 6.66 -9.76 -4.85
CA ARG A 101 6.42 -11.19 -4.92
C ARG A 101 6.97 -11.73 -6.22
N ASP A 102 7.94 -12.63 -6.11
CA ASP A 102 8.45 -13.31 -7.29
C ASP A 102 7.46 -14.39 -7.74
N PRO A 103 7.34 -14.63 -9.04
CA PRO A 103 6.45 -15.68 -9.53
C PRO A 103 6.96 -17.06 -9.08
N LEU A 104 6.02 -17.95 -8.81
CA LEU A 104 6.38 -19.35 -8.58
C LEU A 104 6.93 -19.94 -9.87
N LYS A 105 8.03 -20.67 -9.75
CA LYS A 105 8.63 -21.29 -10.91
C LYS A 105 7.73 -22.40 -11.44
N ARG A 106 7.63 -22.47 -12.76
CA ARG A 106 6.92 -23.58 -13.38
C ARG A 106 7.71 -24.88 -13.15
N PRO A 107 7.00 -25.99 -12.89
CA PRO A 107 7.67 -27.28 -12.74
C PRO A 107 8.34 -27.75 -14.04
#